data_cef2eb373b4d487e43b279cd5d21a54e
#
_entry.id   cef2eb373b4d487e43b279cd5d21a54e
#
_cell.length_a   1.000
_cell.length_b   1.000
_cell.length_c   1.000
_cell.angle_alpha   90.00
_cell.angle_beta   90.00
_cell.angle_gamma   90.00
#
_symmetry.space_group_name_H-M   'P 1'
#
loop_
_entity.id
_entity.type
_entity.pdbx_description
1 polymer ?
#
loop_
_entity_poly.entity_id
_entity_poly.type
_entity_poly.pdbx_seq_one_letter_code
_entity_poly.pdbx_strand_id
1 'polypeptide(L)'
;MLAIGRDLVDAIVAHARRDHPDEACGIVAGAIGSDHPVRHVPMDNAERSATFYRFDATEQLRVWMEMDDRDEEPIVIYHSHTATEAYPSRTDVDIAGYPDAHYLLVSTREPDTAEVRSFRIVDRKVTEEPVRIVDASVDPAAVTTYMFGQSPTTVDYECSA
;
A
#
# COMPACT_ATOMS: atom_id res chain seq x y z
N MET A 1 -1.72 -13.05 2.82
CA MET A 1 -2.99 -12.26 2.89
C MET A 1 -2.68 -11.02 3.71
N LEU A 2 -2.93 -9.83 3.18
CA LEU A 2 -2.79 -8.58 3.92
C LEU A 2 -4.07 -8.28 4.72
N ALA A 3 -3.95 -8.09 6.04
CA ALA A 3 -5.02 -7.52 6.86
C ALA A 3 -4.62 -6.09 7.23
N ILE A 4 -5.44 -5.10 6.85
CA ILE A 4 -5.10 -3.68 7.00
C ILE A 4 -6.32 -2.87 7.47
N GLY A 5 -6.10 -1.89 8.34
CA GLY A 5 -7.14 -0.98 8.83
C GLY A 5 -7.74 -0.15 7.70
N ARG A 6 -9.06 0.09 7.76
CA ARG A 6 -9.78 0.94 6.79
C ARG A 6 -9.18 2.35 6.76
N ASP A 7 -8.91 2.91 7.91
CA ASP A 7 -8.28 4.23 8.06
C ASP A 7 -6.92 4.35 7.34
N LEU A 8 -6.14 3.28 7.35
CA LEU A 8 -4.86 3.21 6.62
C LEU A 8 -5.08 3.15 5.11
N VAL A 9 -6.05 2.34 4.64
CA VAL A 9 -6.40 2.26 3.22
C VAL A 9 -6.94 3.61 2.74
N ASP A 10 -7.82 4.25 3.49
CA ASP A 10 -8.36 5.56 3.18
C ASP A 10 -7.25 6.63 3.10
N ALA A 11 -6.30 6.61 4.02
CA ALA A 11 -5.14 7.50 4.01
C ALA A 11 -4.25 7.27 2.77
N ILE A 12 -4.01 6.03 2.38
CA ILE A 12 -3.24 5.67 1.19
C ILE A 12 -3.95 6.15 -0.08
N VAL A 13 -5.25 5.90 -0.20
CA VAL A 13 -6.04 6.34 -1.35
C VAL A 13 -6.11 7.87 -1.43
N ALA A 14 -6.28 8.54 -0.29
CA ALA A 14 -6.26 10.01 -0.24
C ALA A 14 -4.89 10.57 -0.69
N HIS A 15 -3.79 9.93 -0.28
CA HIS A 15 -2.45 10.28 -0.74
C HIS A 15 -2.30 10.08 -2.26
N ALA A 16 -2.71 8.93 -2.79
CA ALA A 16 -2.67 8.62 -4.21
C ALA A 16 -3.46 9.64 -5.05
N ARG A 17 -4.63 10.07 -4.58
CA ARG A 17 -5.45 11.07 -5.27
C ARG A 17 -4.89 12.48 -5.18
N ARG A 18 -4.28 12.84 -4.06
CA ARG A 18 -3.67 14.16 -3.87
C ARG A 18 -2.49 14.36 -4.83
N ASP A 19 -1.69 13.32 -5.02
CA ASP A 19 -0.46 13.41 -5.81
C ASP A 19 -0.72 13.17 -7.30
N HIS A 20 -1.92 12.67 -7.68
CA HIS A 20 -2.29 12.50 -9.09
C HIS A 20 -2.08 13.82 -9.87
N PRO A 21 -1.45 13.84 -11.04
CA PRO A 21 -1.16 12.71 -11.94
C PRO A 21 0.18 12.00 -11.70
N ASP A 22 0.96 12.37 -10.67
CA ASP A 22 2.17 11.66 -10.31
C ASP A 22 1.81 10.42 -9.46
N GLU A 23 2.64 9.38 -9.52
CA GLU A 23 2.50 8.22 -8.66
C GLU A 23 2.88 8.58 -7.22
N ALA A 24 1.96 8.39 -6.28
CA ALA A 24 2.24 8.46 -4.86
C ALA A 24 2.97 7.20 -4.39
N CYS A 25 3.81 7.32 -3.38
CA CYS A 25 4.50 6.19 -2.77
C CYS A 25 4.68 6.37 -1.26
N GLY A 26 4.90 5.28 -0.55
CA GLY A 26 5.12 5.31 0.88
C GLY A 26 5.11 3.91 1.49
N ILE A 27 5.08 3.88 2.81
CA ILE A 27 5.03 2.64 3.58
C ILE A 27 3.94 2.68 4.65
N VAL A 28 3.54 1.51 5.12
CA VAL A 28 2.86 1.35 6.41
C VAL A 28 3.75 0.51 7.30
N ALA A 29 4.25 1.11 8.37
CA ALA A 29 5.12 0.46 9.34
C ALA A 29 4.30 -0.30 10.39
N GLY A 30 4.92 -1.30 11.00
CA GLY A 30 4.44 -2.03 12.15
C GLY A 30 5.58 -2.59 12.96
N ALA A 31 5.31 -3.19 14.11
CA ALA A 31 6.34 -3.74 14.99
C ALA A 31 7.13 -4.86 14.29
N ILE A 32 8.44 -4.92 14.52
CA ILE A 32 9.32 -5.96 13.98
C ILE A 32 8.77 -7.36 14.29
N GLY A 33 8.70 -8.22 13.28
CA GLY A 33 8.17 -9.58 13.38
C GLY A 33 6.65 -9.66 13.47
N SER A 34 5.94 -8.54 13.32
CA SER A 34 4.49 -8.47 13.23
C SER A 34 4.04 -8.49 11.76
N ASP A 35 2.81 -8.94 11.53
CA ASP A 35 2.13 -8.84 10.21
C ASP A 35 1.00 -7.78 10.27
N HIS A 36 1.09 -6.83 11.22
CA HIS A 36 0.08 -5.81 11.48
C HIS A 36 0.58 -4.41 11.11
N PRO A 37 0.16 -3.84 9.97
CA PRO A 37 0.46 -2.46 9.61
C PRO A 37 -0.32 -1.49 10.50
N VAL A 38 0.37 -0.51 11.10
CA VAL A 38 -0.25 0.42 12.06
C VAL A 38 0.05 1.89 11.80
N ARG A 39 1.17 2.23 11.15
CA ARG A 39 1.59 3.62 10.96
C ARG A 39 1.82 3.95 9.50
N HIS A 40 0.94 4.78 8.95
CA HIS A 40 1.06 5.30 7.59
C HIS A 40 2.18 6.35 7.51
N VAL A 41 3.12 6.15 6.59
CA VAL A 41 4.23 7.06 6.30
C VAL A 41 4.22 7.37 4.80
N PRO A 42 3.53 8.44 4.38
CA PRO A 42 3.61 8.91 3.01
C PRO A 42 5.01 9.44 2.72
N MET A 43 5.52 9.18 1.54
CA MET A 43 6.85 9.61 1.11
C MET A 43 6.78 10.33 -0.24
N ASP A 44 7.71 11.23 -0.47
CA ASP A 44 7.82 11.93 -1.73
C ASP A 44 8.33 11.01 -2.84
N ASN A 45 7.67 11.06 -4.00
CA ASN A 45 8.18 10.44 -5.22
C ASN A 45 9.27 11.34 -5.82
N ALA A 46 10.54 10.95 -5.66
CA ALA A 46 11.69 11.71 -6.17
C ALA A 46 11.65 11.91 -7.71
N GLU A 47 10.97 11.04 -8.42
CA GLU A 47 10.86 11.12 -9.89
C GLU A 47 9.74 12.04 -10.37
N ARG A 48 8.75 12.36 -9.53
CA ARG A 48 7.56 13.15 -9.89
C ARG A 48 6.99 12.69 -11.22
N SER A 49 6.74 11.42 -11.34
CA SER A 49 6.37 10.75 -12.60
C SER A 49 5.02 10.06 -12.47
N ALA A 50 4.27 10.05 -13.57
CA ALA A 50 2.99 9.36 -13.69
C ALA A 50 3.13 7.84 -13.97
N THR A 51 4.36 7.33 -14.10
CA THR A 51 4.61 5.94 -14.51
C THR A 51 5.79 5.29 -13.80
N PHE A 52 6.36 5.96 -12.82
CA PHE A 52 7.49 5.45 -12.06
C PHE A 52 7.61 6.16 -10.72
N TYR A 53 7.91 5.39 -9.68
CA TYR A 53 8.22 5.96 -8.38
C TYR A 53 9.60 5.52 -7.88
N ARG A 54 10.19 6.38 -7.09
CA ARG A 54 11.36 6.10 -6.26
C ARG A 54 11.29 6.96 -5.01
N PHE A 55 11.52 6.37 -3.86
CA PHE A 55 11.66 7.14 -2.63
C PHE A 55 12.81 8.14 -2.73
N ASP A 56 12.62 9.35 -2.24
CA ASP A 56 13.73 10.27 -2.05
C ASP A 56 14.75 9.64 -1.07
N ALA A 57 16.02 9.57 -1.47
CA ALA A 57 17.03 8.83 -0.72
C ALA A 57 17.28 9.40 0.69
N THR A 58 17.18 10.73 0.85
CA THR A 58 17.37 11.39 2.14
C THR A 58 16.17 11.13 3.05
N GLU A 59 14.97 11.22 2.50
CA GLU A 59 13.75 10.94 3.22
C GLU A 59 13.68 9.44 3.60
N GLN A 60 14.01 8.55 2.67
CA GLN A 60 14.07 7.12 2.94
C GLN A 60 15.01 6.81 4.11
N LEU A 61 16.22 7.35 4.10
CA LEU A 61 17.17 7.14 5.21
C LEU A 61 16.58 7.60 6.54
N ARG A 62 15.97 8.79 6.57
CA ARG A 62 15.33 9.33 7.78
C ARG A 62 14.21 8.44 8.29
N VAL A 63 13.34 7.96 7.40
CA VAL A 63 12.22 7.09 7.76
C VAL A 63 12.69 5.73 8.27
N TRP A 64 13.72 5.15 7.64
CA TRP A 64 14.30 3.87 8.08
C TRP A 64 14.96 4.00 9.46
N MET A 65 15.69 5.08 9.72
CA MET A 65 16.25 5.36 11.07
C MET A 65 15.14 5.55 12.11
N GLU A 66 14.06 6.26 11.75
CA GLU A 66 12.91 6.45 12.64
C GLU A 66 12.20 5.13 12.95
N MET A 67 12.09 4.22 11.97
CA MET A 67 11.54 2.87 12.22
C MET A 67 12.44 2.06 13.15
N ASP A 68 13.76 2.10 12.93
CA ASP A 68 14.73 1.41 13.79
C ASP A 68 14.64 1.90 15.25
N ASP A 69 14.55 3.21 15.46
CA ASP A 69 14.37 3.82 16.79
C ASP A 69 13.04 3.42 17.49
N ARG A 70 12.06 2.93 16.72
CA ARG A 70 10.73 2.54 17.19
C ARG A 70 10.51 1.03 17.24
N ASP A 71 11.52 0.21 16.95
CA ASP A 71 11.38 -1.22 16.76
C ASP A 71 10.29 -1.58 15.71
N GLU A 72 10.24 -0.82 14.61
CA GLU A 72 9.30 -0.98 13.49
C GLU A 72 10.01 -1.46 12.22
N GLU A 73 9.26 -2.09 11.34
CA GLU A 73 9.67 -2.45 9.99
C GLU A 73 8.58 -2.12 8.95
N PRO A 74 8.91 -2.03 7.64
CA PRO A 74 7.90 -1.80 6.62
C PRO A 74 7.07 -3.08 6.40
N ILE A 75 5.84 -3.10 6.91
CA ILE A 75 4.89 -4.19 6.68
C ILE A 75 4.27 -4.07 5.28
N VAL A 76 3.96 -2.82 4.86
CA VAL A 76 3.42 -2.53 3.53
C VAL A 76 4.31 -1.50 2.85
N ILE A 77 4.66 -1.75 1.59
CA ILE A 77 5.22 -0.76 0.66
C ILE A 77 4.12 -0.49 -0.37
N TYR A 78 3.71 0.77 -0.52
CA TYR A 78 2.66 1.10 -1.47
C TYR A 78 3.10 2.13 -2.51
N HIS A 79 2.47 2.05 -3.68
CA HIS A 79 2.51 3.11 -4.68
C HIS A 79 1.21 3.13 -5.48
N SER A 80 0.99 4.20 -6.23
CA SER A 80 -0.19 4.33 -7.07
C SER A 80 0.13 4.26 -8.55
N HIS A 81 -0.78 3.67 -9.32
CA HIS A 81 -0.83 3.76 -10.77
C HIS A 81 -1.91 4.78 -11.17
N THR A 82 -1.60 5.68 -12.07
CA THR A 82 -2.49 6.79 -12.43
C THR A 82 -3.29 6.54 -13.71
N ALA A 83 -2.81 5.66 -14.59
CA ALA A 83 -3.42 5.36 -15.89
C ALA A 83 -3.68 3.87 -16.14
N THR A 84 -3.16 2.97 -15.28
CA THR A 84 -3.28 1.53 -15.43
C THR A 84 -3.95 0.90 -14.22
N GLU A 85 -4.26 -0.39 -14.30
CA GLU A 85 -4.75 -1.18 -13.17
C GLU A 85 -3.73 -1.27 -12.02
N ALA A 86 -4.19 -1.61 -10.83
CA ALA A 86 -3.35 -1.83 -9.65
C ALA A 86 -2.61 -3.18 -9.76
N TYR A 87 -1.71 -3.31 -10.72
CA TYR A 87 -0.89 -4.51 -10.93
C TYR A 87 0.58 -4.13 -11.13
N PRO A 88 1.55 -4.80 -10.46
CA PRO A 88 2.96 -4.43 -10.54
C PRO A 88 3.49 -4.41 -11.97
N SER A 89 4.08 -3.30 -12.37
CA SER A 89 4.81 -3.20 -13.64
C SER A 89 6.11 -4.00 -13.57
N ARG A 90 6.75 -4.18 -14.73
CA ARG A 90 8.07 -4.81 -14.78
C ARG A 90 9.10 -4.03 -13.96
N THR A 91 9.01 -2.71 -13.98
CA THR A 91 9.92 -1.85 -13.22
C THR A 91 9.70 -2.01 -11.71
N ASP A 92 8.45 -2.10 -11.25
CA ASP A 92 8.14 -2.33 -9.82
C ASP A 92 8.72 -3.65 -9.33
N VAL A 93 8.62 -4.69 -10.16
CA VAL A 93 9.21 -6.01 -9.86
C VAL A 93 10.74 -5.95 -9.79
N ASP A 94 11.36 -5.14 -10.67
CA ASP A 94 12.82 -5.01 -10.72
C ASP A 94 13.39 -4.25 -9.51
N ILE A 95 12.64 -3.31 -8.95
CA ILE A 95 13.06 -2.50 -7.78
C ILE A 95 12.57 -3.06 -6.45
N ALA A 96 11.73 -4.10 -6.45
CA ALA A 96 11.22 -4.71 -5.23
C ALA A 96 12.35 -5.35 -4.42
N GLY A 97 12.69 -4.75 -3.28
CA GLY A 97 13.82 -5.14 -2.43
C GLY A 97 13.44 -5.72 -1.06
N TYR A 98 12.14 -5.81 -0.75
CA TYR A 98 11.63 -6.24 0.57
C TYR A 98 10.72 -7.46 0.40
N PRO A 99 11.27 -8.69 0.40
CA PRO A 99 10.51 -9.92 0.13
C PRO A 99 9.45 -10.22 1.20
N ASP A 100 9.66 -9.72 2.42
CA ASP A 100 8.76 -9.92 3.55
C ASP A 100 7.65 -8.85 3.65
N ALA A 101 7.73 -7.78 2.86
CA ALA A 101 6.69 -6.75 2.81
C ALA A 101 5.54 -7.13 1.86
N HIS A 102 4.36 -6.58 2.15
CA HIS A 102 3.24 -6.55 1.21
C HIS A 102 3.40 -5.37 0.25
N TYR A 103 3.30 -5.60 -1.04
CA TYR A 103 3.28 -4.54 -2.04
C TYR A 103 1.83 -4.17 -2.37
N LEU A 104 1.37 -3.04 -1.85
CA LEU A 104 0.02 -2.56 -2.05
C LEU A 104 -0.02 -1.54 -3.18
N LEU A 105 -0.76 -1.84 -4.23
CA LEU A 105 -0.96 -0.95 -5.35
C LEU A 105 -2.36 -0.35 -5.31
N VAL A 106 -2.41 0.95 -5.62
CA VAL A 106 -3.65 1.72 -5.74
C VAL A 106 -3.76 2.26 -7.15
N SER A 107 -4.82 1.94 -7.89
CA SER A 107 -5.09 2.60 -9.16
C SER A 107 -6.06 3.77 -8.97
N THR A 108 -5.67 4.94 -9.46
CA THR A 108 -6.48 6.17 -9.48
C THR A 108 -6.94 6.53 -10.89
N ARG A 109 -6.87 5.58 -11.85
CA ARG A 109 -7.29 5.79 -13.24
C ARG A 109 -8.76 6.19 -13.38
N GLU A 110 -9.61 5.68 -12.49
CA GLU A 110 -11.02 6.07 -12.41
C GLU A 110 -11.20 7.18 -11.37
N PRO A 111 -11.90 8.28 -11.69
CA PRO A 111 -12.02 9.41 -10.78
C PRO A 111 -12.80 9.09 -9.50
N ASP A 112 -13.83 8.25 -9.60
CA ASP A 112 -14.77 8.00 -8.51
C ASP A 112 -14.49 6.73 -7.70
N THR A 113 -13.63 5.84 -8.21
CA THR A 113 -13.29 4.57 -7.56
C THR A 113 -11.79 4.39 -7.46
N ALA A 114 -11.31 3.68 -6.44
CA ALA A 114 -9.92 3.28 -6.31
C ALA A 114 -9.84 1.75 -6.28
N GLU A 115 -9.08 1.18 -7.21
CA GLU A 115 -8.73 -0.23 -7.17
C GLU A 115 -7.54 -0.41 -6.22
N VAL A 116 -7.65 -1.34 -5.27
CA VAL A 116 -6.59 -1.64 -4.29
C VAL A 116 -6.29 -3.13 -4.33
N ARG A 117 -5.04 -3.49 -4.58
CA ARG A 117 -4.57 -4.88 -4.65
C ARG A 117 -3.25 -5.05 -3.92
N SER A 118 -3.02 -6.24 -3.36
CA SER A 118 -1.79 -6.57 -2.64
C SER A 118 -1.06 -7.74 -3.29
N PHE A 119 0.27 -7.67 -3.24
CA PHE A 119 1.15 -8.66 -3.86
C PHE A 119 2.32 -8.97 -2.94
N ARG A 120 2.84 -10.19 -3.07
CA ARG A 120 4.20 -10.55 -2.63
C ARG A 120 5.11 -10.59 -3.86
N ILE A 121 6.27 -9.97 -3.74
CA ILE A 121 7.28 -9.96 -4.82
C ILE A 121 8.57 -10.56 -4.25
N VAL A 122 8.82 -11.83 -4.58
CA VAL A 122 10.00 -12.57 -4.11
C VAL A 122 10.74 -13.13 -5.33
N ASP A 123 12.02 -12.88 -5.42
CA ASP A 123 12.85 -13.33 -6.55
C ASP A 123 12.23 -12.99 -7.92
N ARG A 124 11.68 -11.77 -8.05
CA ARG A 124 10.99 -11.27 -9.25
C ARG A 124 9.70 -12.02 -9.60
N LYS A 125 9.23 -12.87 -8.72
CA LYS A 125 7.95 -13.56 -8.87
C LYS A 125 6.86 -12.79 -8.13
N VAL A 126 5.85 -12.37 -8.87
CA VAL A 126 4.67 -11.69 -8.35
C VAL A 126 3.63 -12.73 -7.97
N THR A 127 3.12 -12.64 -6.75
CA THR A 127 2.00 -13.45 -6.27
C THR A 127 0.96 -12.53 -5.67
N GLU A 128 -0.21 -12.44 -6.27
CA GLU A 128 -1.32 -11.68 -5.72
C GLU A 128 -1.87 -12.35 -4.46
N GLU A 129 -2.22 -11.55 -3.47
CA GLU A 129 -2.79 -12.02 -2.23
C GLU A 129 -4.08 -11.25 -1.88
N PRO A 130 -5.03 -11.89 -1.17
CA PRO A 130 -6.23 -11.20 -0.73
C PRO A 130 -5.92 -10.04 0.22
N VAL A 131 -6.64 -8.93 0.07
CA VAL A 131 -6.68 -7.82 1.02
C VAL A 131 -7.93 -7.93 1.86
N ARG A 132 -7.75 -7.94 3.19
CA ARG A 132 -8.84 -7.87 4.17
C ARG A 132 -8.80 -6.53 4.86
N ILE A 133 -9.78 -5.69 4.58
CA ILE A 133 -9.94 -4.41 5.26
C ILE A 133 -10.62 -4.64 6.61
N VAL A 134 -10.04 -4.13 7.69
CA VAL A 134 -10.51 -4.26 9.07
C VAL A 134 -10.99 -2.90 9.56
N ASP A 135 -12.25 -2.81 10.01
CA ASP A 135 -12.76 -1.58 10.59
C ASP A 135 -12.18 -1.37 12.00
N ALA A 136 -11.75 -0.14 12.30
CA ALA A 136 -11.11 0.22 13.56
C ALA A 136 -12.01 0.05 14.82
N SER A 137 -13.30 -0.26 14.65
CA SER A 137 -14.28 -0.47 15.72
C SER A 137 -14.47 -1.92 16.15
N VAL A 138 -13.70 -2.87 15.59
CA VAL A 138 -13.84 -4.29 15.92
C VAL A 138 -12.61 -4.76 16.70
N ASP A 139 -12.83 -5.12 17.95
CA ASP A 139 -11.87 -5.85 18.80
C ASP A 139 -11.22 -6.98 17.95
N PRO A 140 -9.88 -7.10 17.89
CA PRO A 140 -9.21 -8.16 17.14
C PRO A 140 -9.69 -9.59 17.49
N ALA A 141 -10.33 -9.78 18.64
CA ALA A 141 -10.93 -11.05 19.06
C ALA A 141 -12.29 -11.37 18.40
N ALA A 142 -12.92 -10.42 17.68
CA ALA A 142 -14.25 -10.57 17.09
C ALA A 142 -14.23 -10.73 15.56
N VAL A 143 -13.18 -11.32 15.00
CA VAL A 143 -13.02 -11.45 13.54
C VAL A 143 -13.92 -12.55 12.98
N THR A 144 -15.04 -12.15 12.40
CA THR A 144 -15.81 -13.02 11.49
C THR A 144 -15.14 -13.01 10.12
N THR A 145 -14.64 -14.16 9.71
CA THR A 145 -13.99 -14.35 8.40
C THR A 145 -15.04 -14.23 7.29
N TYR A 146 -14.99 -13.15 6.52
CA TYR A 146 -15.68 -13.08 5.25
C TYR A 146 -14.76 -13.58 4.15
N MET A 147 -15.10 -14.73 3.57
CA MET A 147 -14.43 -15.24 2.38
C MET A 147 -15.00 -14.50 1.16
N PHE A 148 -14.24 -13.56 0.60
CA PHE A 148 -14.57 -13.01 -0.70
C PHE A 148 -13.91 -13.87 -1.79
N GLY A 149 -14.76 -14.33 -2.73
CA GLY A 149 -14.31 -15.04 -3.91
C GLY A 149 -13.39 -14.17 -4.77
N GLN A 150 -12.53 -14.81 -5.55
CA GLN A 150 -11.53 -14.25 -6.44
C GLN A 150 -12.15 -13.23 -7.41
N SER A 151 -12.08 -11.96 -7.06
CA SER A 151 -12.33 -10.82 -7.95
C SER A 151 -11.51 -9.65 -7.44
N PRO A 152 -10.99 -8.76 -8.29
CA PRO A 152 -10.29 -7.56 -7.84
C PRO A 152 -11.19 -6.79 -6.87
N THR A 153 -10.65 -6.45 -5.70
CA THR A 153 -11.40 -5.72 -4.69
C THR A 153 -11.48 -4.26 -5.13
N THR A 154 -12.62 -3.88 -5.69
CA THR A 154 -12.94 -2.49 -5.97
C THR A 154 -13.56 -1.91 -4.71
N VAL A 155 -12.94 -0.88 -4.15
CA VAL A 155 -13.51 -0.14 -3.02
C VAL A 155 -14.20 1.10 -3.59
N ASP A 156 -15.53 1.13 -3.53
CA ASP A 156 -16.31 2.30 -3.91
C ASP A 156 -16.26 3.33 -2.77
N TYR A 157 -15.64 4.48 -3.03
CA TYR A 157 -15.63 5.60 -2.12
C TYR A 157 -16.72 6.59 -2.52
N GLU A 158 -17.87 6.54 -1.83
CA GLU A 158 -18.85 7.63 -1.93
C GLU A 158 -18.27 8.88 -1.29
N CYS A 159 -18.06 9.92 -2.10
CA CYS A 159 -17.77 11.26 -1.64
C CYS A 159 -19.02 11.81 -0.93
N SER A 160 -19.03 11.83 0.39
CA SER A 160 -20.02 12.60 1.15
C SER A 160 -19.72 14.09 0.95
N ALA A 161 -20.70 14.77 0.36
CA ALA A 161 -20.69 16.22 0.12
C ALA A 161 -20.68 17.01 1.43
#